data_f8b2de33ff97bf0bea89d700e8860977
#
_entry.id   f8b2de33ff97bf0bea89d700e8860977
#
_cell.length_a   1.000
_cell.length_b   1.000
_cell.length_c   1.000
_cell.angle_alpha   90.00
_cell.angle_beta   90.00
_cell.angle_gamma   90.00
#
_symmetry.space_group_name_H-M   'P 1'
#
loop_
_entity.id
_entity.type
_entity.pdbx_description
1 polymer ?
#
loop_
_entity_poly.entity_id
_entity_poly.type
_entity_poly.pdbx_seq_one_letter_code
_entity_poly.pdbx_strand_id
1 'polypeptide(L)'
;VVDFYKEHGVELPYEEAKEYKEMTMKESIPTIKNRLNLDLSFEELSNTFMHMGLKQYETTIPLKKGADKYLKKLHNSGIKIAIATSGYEELCKTAFTRLGVWNYIDACAFSSEVGVNKSNPDVYLLAAKRIGIPPEECTVFEDITTGIGGAKKGGFSTCAIFDETNADETAALKQLSDHYITGWEELL
;
A
#
# COMPACT_ATOMS: atom_id res chain seq x y z
N VAL A 1 12.20 -7.09 1.12
CA VAL A 1 12.89 -7.77 2.24
C VAL A 1 13.33 -9.16 1.81
N VAL A 2 12.44 -10.03 1.30
CA VAL A 2 12.77 -11.43 0.90
C VAL A 2 13.97 -11.48 -0.05
N ASP A 3 13.96 -10.68 -1.12
CA ASP A 3 15.07 -10.64 -2.09
C ASP A 3 16.40 -10.22 -1.44
N PHE A 4 16.34 -9.27 -0.51
CA PHE A 4 17.53 -8.82 0.23
C PHE A 4 18.13 -9.95 1.08
N TYR A 5 17.30 -10.71 1.79
CA TYR A 5 17.77 -11.90 2.53
C TYR A 5 18.40 -12.94 1.59
N LYS A 6 17.76 -13.20 0.46
CA LYS A 6 18.25 -14.14 -0.54
C LYS A 6 19.60 -13.72 -1.13
N GLU A 7 19.81 -12.42 -1.39
CA GLU A 7 21.11 -11.86 -1.84
C GLU A 7 22.21 -12.06 -0.80
N HIS A 8 21.86 -12.16 0.49
CA HIS A 8 22.78 -12.46 1.59
C HIS A 8 22.85 -13.97 1.93
N GLY A 9 22.34 -14.83 1.05
CA GLY A 9 22.40 -16.28 1.21
C GLY A 9 21.49 -16.85 2.30
N VAL A 10 20.50 -16.08 2.75
CA VAL A 10 19.52 -16.50 3.77
C VAL A 10 18.15 -16.64 3.15
N GLU A 11 17.53 -17.80 3.33
CA GLU A 11 16.12 -18.01 2.99
C GLU A 11 15.25 -17.54 4.16
N LEU A 12 14.39 -16.54 3.90
CA LEU A 12 13.47 -16.01 4.91
C LEU A 12 12.16 -16.83 4.86
N PRO A 13 11.80 -17.54 5.94
CA PRO A 13 10.53 -18.28 5.99
C PRO A 13 9.33 -17.36 5.78
N TYR A 14 8.27 -17.90 5.16
CA TYR A 14 7.07 -17.13 4.81
C TYR A 14 6.44 -16.41 6.00
N GLU A 15 6.29 -17.10 7.14
CA GLU A 15 5.70 -16.52 8.37
C GLU A 15 6.52 -15.34 8.90
N GLU A 16 7.85 -15.43 8.83
CA GLU A 16 8.73 -14.34 9.24
C GLU A 16 8.72 -13.19 8.21
N ALA A 17 8.64 -13.51 6.93
CA ALA A 17 8.50 -12.49 5.87
C ALA A 17 7.20 -11.67 6.04
N LYS A 18 6.14 -12.30 6.54
CA LYS A 18 4.86 -11.68 6.81
C LYS A 18 4.95 -10.59 7.89
N GLU A 19 5.73 -10.81 8.94
CA GLU A 19 5.93 -9.82 10.01
C GLU A 19 6.48 -8.49 9.47
N TYR A 20 7.37 -8.54 8.46
CA TYR A 20 7.94 -7.34 7.86
C TYR A 20 6.93 -6.48 7.09
N LYS A 21 5.78 -7.03 6.68
CA LYS A 21 4.75 -6.26 5.94
C LYS A 21 4.09 -5.19 6.83
N GLU A 22 4.01 -5.44 8.12
CA GLU A 22 3.39 -4.54 9.10
C GLU A 22 4.38 -3.57 9.74
N MET A 23 5.69 -3.87 9.63
CA MET A 23 6.75 -3.08 10.22
C MET A 23 7.03 -1.81 9.41
N THR A 24 7.27 -0.72 10.12
CA THR A 24 7.89 0.47 9.54
C THR A 24 9.38 0.19 9.25
N MET A 25 10.01 1.01 8.40
CA MET A 25 11.47 0.92 8.16
C MET A 25 12.28 1.08 9.46
N LYS A 26 11.79 1.88 10.41
CA LYS A 26 12.46 2.06 11.72
C LYS A 26 12.46 0.80 12.56
N GLU A 27 11.48 -0.06 12.38
CA GLU A 27 11.35 -1.33 13.09
C GLU A 27 12.06 -2.46 12.35
N SER A 28 11.90 -2.54 11.03
CA SER A 28 12.43 -3.63 10.22
C SER A 28 13.95 -3.58 10.04
N ILE A 29 14.54 -2.39 9.83
CA ILE A 29 15.98 -2.26 9.57
C ILE A 29 16.85 -2.78 10.73
N PRO A 30 16.62 -2.43 12.01
CA PRO A 30 17.37 -3.00 13.12
C PRO A 30 17.25 -4.53 13.20
N THR A 31 16.07 -5.08 12.94
CA THR A 31 15.83 -6.52 12.93
C THR A 31 16.63 -7.21 11.82
N ILE A 32 16.60 -6.68 10.61
CA ILE A 32 17.36 -7.18 9.45
C ILE A 32 18.87 -7.11 9.72
N LYS A 33 19.34 -5.95 10.20
CA LYS A 33 20.74 -5.72 10.53
C LYS A 33 21.26 -6.75 11.52
N ASN A 34 20.55 -6.97 12.61
CA ASN A 34 20.95 -7.92 13.65
C ASN A 34 20.94 -9.37 13.11
N ARG A 35 19.91 -9.74 12.36
CA ARG A 35 19.75 -11.10 11.85
C ARG A 35 20.80 -11.49 10.82
N LEU A 36 21.17 -10.55 9.94
CA LEU A 36 22.18 -10.77 8.90
C LEU A 36 23.58 -10.35 9.34
N ASN A 37 23.74 -9.91 10.61
CA ASN A 37 25.01 -9.43 11.17
C ASN A 37 25.71 -8.39 10.26
N LEU A 38 24.92 -7.41 9.78
CA LEU A 38 25.42 -6.40 8.86
C LEU A 38 26.09 -5.24 9.61
N ASP A 39 27.27 -4.85 9.15
CA ASP A 39 27.95 -3.62 9.63
C ASP A 39 27.62 -2.43 8.73
N LEU A 40 26.31 -2.11 8.66
CA LEU A 40 25.77 -0.98 7.89
C LEU A 40 24.99 -0.08 8.83
N SER A 41 24.99 1.22 8.56
CA SER A 41 24.15 2.17 9.26
C SER A 41 22.66 2.00 8.88
N PHE A 42 21.77 2.59 9.67
CA PHE A 42 20.35 2.67 9.33
C PHE A 42 20.13 3.36 7.98
N GLU A 43 20.87 4.44 7.73
CA GLU A 43 20.75 5.23 6.50
C GLU A 43 21.19 4.43 5.26
N GLU A 44 22.29 3.70 5.33
CA GLU A 44 22.78 2.85 4.23
C GLU A 44 21.78 1.74 3.89
N LEU A 45 21.23 1.05 4.90
CA LEU A 45 20.20 0.03 4.67
C LEU A 45 18.90 0.62 4.15
N SER A 46 18.49 1.77 4.69
CA SER A 46 17.30 2.49 4.20
C SER A 46 17.43 2.87 2.73
N ASN A 47 18.60 3.41 2.34
CA ASN A 47 18.89 3.74 0.95
C ASN A 47 18.92 2.51 0.05
N THR A 48 19.48 1.39 0.53
CA THR A 48 19.48 0.12 -0.21
C THR A 48 18.06 -0.36 -0.50
N PHE A 49 17.19 -0.40 0.51
CA PHE A 49 15.78 -0.78 0.31
C PHE A 49 15.03 0.17 -0.60
N MET A 50 15.31 1.48 -0.49
CA MET A 50 14.73 2.47 -1.39
C MET A 50 15.12 2.21 -2.85
N HIS A 51 16.41 1.97 -3.12
CA HIS A 51 16.88 1.68 -4.48
C HIS A 51 16.33 0.36 -5.03
N MET A 52 16.27 -0.70 -4.20
CA MET A 52 15.67 -1.97 -4.61
C MET A 52 14.19 -1.80 -4.96
N GLY A 53 13.45 -1.07 -4.13
CA GLY A 53 12.07 -0.72 -4.40
C GLY A 53 11.93 0.09 -5.69
N LEU A 54 12.69 1.17 -5.84
CA LEU A 54 12.63 2.06 -7.00
C LEU A 54 12.82 1.27 -8.31
N LYS A 55 13.82 0.42 -8.37
CA LYS A 55 14.08 -0.41 -9.55
C LYS A 55 12.88 -1.30 -9.92
N GLN A 56 12.19 -1.90 -8.95
CA GLN A 56 11.01 -2.71 -9.20
C GLN A 56 9.83 -1.84 -9.67
N TYR A 57 9.60 -0.69 -9.05
CA TYR A 57 8.55 0.24 -9.45
C TYR A 57 8.80 0.86 -10.83
N GLU A 58 10.08 1.06 -11.21
CA GLU A 58 10.47 1.55 -12.54
C GLU A 58 10.26 0.51 -13.65
N THR A 59 10.32 -0.80 -13.34
CA THR A 59 10.46 -1.81 -14.40
C THR A 59 9.38 -2.88 -14.40
N THR A 60 9.02 -3.45 -13.26
CA THR A 60 8.32 -4.74 -13.21
C THR A 60 6.97 -4.74 -12.53
N ILE A 61 6.76 -3.96 -11.47
CA ILE A 61 5.50 -4.02 -10.70
C ILE A 61 4.32 -3.60 -11.57
N PRO A 62 3.34 -4.49 -11.84
CA PRO A 62 2.16 -4.16 -12.63
C PRO A 62 1.07 -3.53 -11.75
N LEU A 63 0.04 -2.97 -12.40
CA LEU A 63 -1.25 -2.76 -11.73
C LEU A 63 -1.96 -4.12 -11.52
N LYS A 64 -2.76 -4.21 -10.47
CA LYS A 64 -3.73 -5.31 -10.35
C LYS A 64 -4.65 -5.29 -11.59
N LYS A 65 -5.02 -6.47 -12.07
CA LYS A 65 -5.82 -6.64 -13.29
C LYS A 65 -7.12 -5.83 -13.24
N GLY A 66 -7.37 -5.02 -14.25
CA GLY A 66 -8.57 -4.17 -14.37
C GLY A 66 -8.47 -2.82 -13.63
N ALA A 67 -7.46 -2.59 -12.80
CA ALA A 67 -7.31 -1.34 -12.06
C ALA A 67 -7.14 -0.11 -12.98
N ASP A 68 -6.40 -0.27 -14.08
CA ASP A 68 -6.22 0.76 -15.10
C ASP A 68 -7.56 1.23 -15.69
N LYS A 69 -8.42 0.27 -16.04
CA LYS A 69 -9.74 0.54 -16.62
C LYS A 69 -10.68 1.18 -15.61
N TYR A 70 -10.64 0.71 -14.37
CA TYR A 70 -11.48 1.25 -13.29
C TYR A 70 -11.07 2.67 -12.93
N LEU A 71 -9.77 2.97 -12.77
CA LEU A 71 -9.27 4.32 -12.54
C LEU A 71 -9.69 5.28 -13.67
N LYS A 72 -9.56 4.84 -14.94
CA LYS A 72 -10.00 5.61 -16.10
C LYS A 72 -11.52 5.86 -16.08
N LYS A 73 -12.32 4.86 -15.72
CA LYS A 73 -13.79 4.98 -15.58
C LYS A 73 -14.16 6.03 -14.53
N LEU A 74 -13.56 5.97 -13.34
CA LEU A 74 -13.79 6.93 -12.26
C LEU A 74 -13.41 8.35 -12.70
N HIS A 75 -12.21 8.53 -13.25
CA HIS A 75 -11.73 9.81 -13.74
C HIS A 75 -12.67 10.42 -14.79
N ASN A 76 -13.08 9.64 -15.79
CA ASN A 76 -14.02 10.08 -16.84
C ASN A 76 -15.43 10.42 -16.31
N SER A 77 -15.79 9.85 -15.17
CA SER A 77 -17.06 10.16 -14.46
C SER A 77 -16.93 11.34 -13.50
N GLY A 78 -15.80 12.01 -13.44
CA GLY A 78 -15.56 13.14 -12.54
C GLY A 78 -15.41 12.76 -11.06
N ILE A 79 -15.22 11.47 -10.76
CA ILE A 79 -14.99 10.97 -9.40
C ILE A 79 -13.55 11.23 -9.02
N LYS A 80 -13.34 11.83 -7.84
CA LYS A 80 -12.02 12.13 -7.32
C LYS A 80 -11.31 10.87 -6.82
N ILE A 81 -10.02 10.77 -7.13
CA ILE A 81 -9.19 9.61 -6.82
C ILE A 81 -7.98 10.05 -5.98
N ALA A 82 -7.85 9.48 -4.79
CA ALA A 82 -6.70 9.70 -3.94
C ALA A 82 -6.00 8.38 -3.59
N ILE A 83 -4.69 8.45 -3.41
CA ILE A 83 -3.87 7.34 -2.93
C ILE A 83 -3.51 7.57 -1.47
N ALA A 84 -3.81 6.61 -0.59
CA ALA A 84 -3.36 6.57 0.79
C ALA A 84 -2.42 5.38 0.98
N THR A 85 -1.15 5.62 1.30
CA THR A 85 -0.12 4.57 1.29
C THR A 85 0.90 4.72 2.40
N SER A 86 1.49 3.59 2.81
CA SER A 86 2.69 3.56 3.65
C SER A 86 3.99 3.65 2.83
N GLY A 87 3.90 3.62 1.50
CA GLY A 87 5.03 3.78 0.60
C GLY A 87 5.54 5.21 0.51
N TYR A 88 6.50 5.43 -0.40
CA TYR A 88 7.12 6.73 -0.63
C TYR A 88 6.56 7.40 -1.88
N GLU A 89 6.48 8.72 -1.86
CA GLU A 89 5.95 9.52 -2.98
C GLU A 89 6.66 9.22 -4.30
N GLU A 90 8.00 9.18 -4.28
CA GLU A 90 8.81 8.91 -5.45
C GLU A 90 8.48 7.56 -6.09
N LEU A 91 8.30 6.51 -5.29
CA LEU A 91 7.94 5.17 -5.77
C LEU A 91 6.54 5.18 -6.41
N CYS A 92 5.55 5.79 -5.76
CA CYS A 92 4.19 5.90 -6.29
C CYS A 92 4.17 6.66 -7.61
N LYS A 93 4.81 7.83 -7.66
CA LYS A 93 4.87 8.67 -8.86
C LYS A 93 5.55 7.94 -10.02
N THR A 94 6.68 7.28 -9.75
CA THR A 94 7.42 6.49 -10.74
C THR A 94 6.54 5.39 -11.33
N ALA A 95 5.94 4.55 -10.49
CA ALA A 95 5.10 3.45 -10.94
C ALA A 95 3.88 3.93 -11.73
N PHE A 96 3.11 4.87 -11.18
CA PHE A 96 1.87 5.32 -11.80
C PHE A 96 2.12 6.11 -13.10
N THR A 97 3.25 6.82 -13.21
CA THR A 97 3.66 7.47 -14.45
C THR A 97 4.00 6.42 -15.52
N ARG A 98 4.83 5.42 -15.18
CA ARG A 98 5.17 4.33 -16.10
C ARG A 98 3.94 3.53 -16.55
N LEU A 99 3.00 3.32 -15.65
CA LEU A 99 1.76 2.57 -15.90
C LEU A 99 0.66 3.42 -16.56
N GLY A 100 0.92 4.72 -16.82
CA GLY A 100 0.00 5.61 -17.53
C GLY A 100 -1.23 6.04 -16.75
N VAL A 101 -1.25 5.88 -15.42
CA VAL A 101 -2.42 6.19 -14.58
C VAL A 101 -2.23 7.40 -13.66
N TRP A 102 -1.03 7.99 -13.64
CA TRP A 102 -0.74 9.15 -12.79
C TRP A 102 -1.71 10.30 -12.98
N ASN A 103 -2.10 10.58 -14.23
CA ASN A 103 -3.01 11.68 -14.56
C ASN A 103 -4.45 11.46 -14.08
N TYR A 104 -4.79 10.28 -13.58
CA TYR A 104 -6.11 10.00 -12.98
C TYR A 104 -6.14 10.28 -11.48
N ILE A 105 -4.97 10.49 -10.84
CA ILE A 105 -4.83 10.66 -9.40
C ILE A 105 -4.90 12.14 -9.05
N ASP A 106 -5.87 12.53 -8.23
CA ASP A 106 -6.07 13.91 -7.78
C ASP A 106 -5.18 14.27 -6.60
N ALA A 107 -4.87 13.30 -5.71
CA ALA A 107 -3.99 13.51 -4.56
C ALA A 107 -3.35 12.21 -4.07
N CYS A 108 -2.25 12.37 -3.34
CA CYS A 108 -1.61 11.30 -2.57
C CYS A 108 -1.47 11.72 -1.11
N ALA A 109 -1.54 10.74 -0.18
CA ALA A 109 -1.25 10.91 1.23
C ALA A 109 -0.38 9.75 1.70
N PHE A 110 0.63 10.03 2.52
CA PHE A 110 1.64 9.06 2.95
C PHE A 110 1.61 8.89 4.47
N SER A 111 1.71 7.65 4.96
CA SER A 111 1.73 7.38 6.40
C SER A 111 2.87 8.11 7.11
N SER A 112 3.98 8.39 6.41
CA SER A 112 5.10 9.17 6.95
C SER A 112 4.72 10.62 7.30
N GLU A 113 3.71 11.19 6.66
CA GLU A 113 3.25 12.57 6.91
C GLU A 113 2.40 12.67 8.18
N VAL A 114 1.73 11.59 8.54
CA VAL A 114 0.86 11.53 9.73
C VAL A 114 1.51 10.84 10.93
N GLY A 115 2.65 10.16 10.72
CA GLY A 115 3.44 9.54 11.78
C GLY A 115 2.84 8.26 12.38
N VAL A 116 1.75 7.74 11.81
CA VAL A 116 1.07 6.51 12.25
C VAL A 116 0.80 5.59 11.06
N ASN A 117 0.62 4.31 11.32
CA ASN A 117 0.34 3.30 10.30
C ASN A 117 -1.16 3.27 9.92
N LYS A 118 -1.51 2.48 8.91
CA LYS A 118 -2.86 2.37 8.34
C LYS A 118 -3.91 1.71 9.27
N SER A 119 -3.53 1.21 10.45
CA SER A 119 -4.50 0.80 11.48
C SER A 119 -5.22 2.00 12.13
N ASN A 120 -4.71 3.21 11.87
CA ASN A 120 -5.29 4.50 12.24
C ASN A 120 -5.91 5.18 11.00
N PRO A 121 -6.91 6.05 11.17
CA PRO A 121 -7.60 6.70 10.05
C PRO A 121 -6.81 7.83 9.39
N ASP A 122 -5.73 8.29 9.99
CA ASP A 122 -5.09 9.57 9.72
C ASP A 122 -4.66 9.74 8.25
N VAL A 123 -4.06 8.74 7.64
CA VAL A 123 -3.64 8.81 6.23
C VAL A 123 -4.83 8.87 5.27
N TYR A 124 -5.93 8.18 5.59
CA TYR A 124 -7.17 8.25 4.79
C TYR A 124 -7.86 9.59 4.94
N LEU A 125 -7.92 10.12 6.16
CA LEU A 125 -8.45 11.47 6.44
C LEU A 125 -7.63 12.56 5.72
N LEU A 126 -6.30 12.40 5.68
CA LEU A 126 -5.43 13.31 4.94
C LEU A 126 -5.70 13.24 3.44
N ALA A 127 -5.89 12.04 2.89
CA ALA A 127 -6.23 11.82 1.49
C ALA A 127 -7.58 12.47 1.12
N ALA A 128 -8.63 12.22 1.90
CA ALA A 128 -9.96 12.80 1.73
C ALA A 128 -9.92 14.35 1.82
N LYS A 129 -9.19 14.89 2.79
CA LYS A 129 -8.97 16.35 2.93
C LYS A 129 -8.31 16.94 1.67
N ARG A 130 -7.33 16.26 1.08
CA ARG A 130 -6.60 16.75 -0.11
C ARG A 130 -7.48 16.82 -1.35
N ILE A 131 -8.43 15.90 -1.49
CA ILE A 131 -9.40 15.94 -2.60
C ILE A 131 -10.65 16.76 -2.28
N GLY A 132 -10.80 17.25 -1.05
CA GLY A 132 -11.90 18.11 -0.63
C GLY A 132 -13.25 17.39 -0.49
N ILE A 133 -13.25 16.08 -0.24
CA ILE A 133 -14.44 15.24 -0.09
C ILE A 133 -14.50 14.72 1.35
N PRO A 134 -15.66 14.80 2.04
CA PRO A 134 -15.79 14.30 3.40
C PRO A 134 -15.70 12.75 3.44
N PRO A 135 -15.20 12.16 4.55
CA PRO A 135 -14.97 10.71 4.65
C PRO A 135 -16.19 9.85 4.33
N GLU A 136 -17.38 10.27 4.75
CA GLU A 136 -18.64 9.55 4.54
C GLU A 136 -19.07 9.47 3.06
N GLU A 137 -18.49 10.31 2.20
CA GLU A 137 -18.72 10.29 0.75
C GLU A 137 -17.55 9.57 0.01
N CYS A 138 -16.57 9.04 0.74
CA CYS A 138 -15.43 8.33 0.18
C CYS A 138 -15.54 6.82 0.42
N THR A 139 -15.08 6.04 -0.56
CA THR A 139 -14.86 4.60 -0.41
C THR A 139 -13.37 4.31 -0.41
N VAL A 140 -12.89 3.63 0.62
CA VAL A 140 -11.51 3.15 0.72
C VAL A 140 -11.44 1.71 0.22
N PHE A 141 -10.53 1.46 -0.73
CA PHE A 141 -10.19 0.12 -1.22
C PHE A 141 -8.90 -0.34 -0.55
N GLU A 142 -8.94 -1.52 0.08
CA GLU A 142 -7.82 -2.11 0.82
C GLU A 142 -7.81 -3.63 0.69
N ASP A 143 -6.65 -4.23 0.91
CA ASP A 143 -6.43 -5.68 0.80
C ASP A 143 -5.97 -6.33 2.12
N ILE A 144 -5.93 -5.54 3.22
CA ILE A 144 -5.57 -6.01 4.57
C ILE A 144 -6.58 -5.53 5.61
N THR A 145 -6.79 -6.34 6.65
CA THR A 145 -7.77 -6.06 7.72
C THR A 145 -7.41 -4.81 8.53
N THR A 146 -6.12 -4.57 8.77
CA THR A 146 -5.65 -3.38 9.48
C THR A 146 -6.00 -2.09 8.72
N GLY A 147 -5.88 -2.09 7.38
CA GLY A 147 -6.26 -0.96 6.53
C GLY A 147 -7.77 -0.72 6.52
N ILE A 148 -8.57 -1.76 6.34
CA ILE A 148 -10.03 -1.67 6.43
C ILE A 148 -10.47 -1.15 7.81
N GLY A 149 -9.87 -1.66 8.89
CA GLY A 149 -10.17 -1.21 10.26
C GLY A 149 -9.83 0.26 10.48
N GLY A 150 -8.71 0.73 9.96
CA GLY A 150 -8.31 2.13 10.01
C GLY A 150 -9.28 3.05 9.25
N ALA A 151 -9.66 2.66 8.03
CA ALA A 151 -10.63 3.42 7.23
C ALA A 151 -12.00 3.51 7.92
N LYS A 152 -12.50 2.41 8.48
CA LYS A 152 -13.78 2.41 9.23
C LYS A 152 -13.75 3.33 10.46
N LYS A 153 -12.64 3.38 11.19
CA LYS A 153 -12.47 4.34 12.30
C LYS A 153 -12.58 5.78 11.84
N GLY A 154 -12.21 6.07 10.60
CA GLY A 154 -12.30 7.40 9.98
C GLY A 154 -13.68 7.73 9.41
N GLY A 155 -14.65 6.82 9.46
CA GLY A 155 -16.01 7.05 8.93
C GLY A 155 -16.15 6.81 7.43
N PHE A 156 -15.19 6.13 6.81
CA PHE A 156 -15.23 5.79 5.37
C PHE A 156 -16.10 4.57 5.08
N SER A 157 -16.74 4.55 3.91
CA SER A 157 -17.17 3.30 3.31
C SER A 157 -15.95 2.47 2.89
N THR A 158 -16.06 1.15 2.98
CA THR A 158 -14.91 0.26 2.74
C THR A 158 -15.23 -0.82 1.72
N CYS A 159 -14.31 -1.07 0.82
CA CYS A 159 -14.35 -2.18 -0.12
C CYS A 159 -13.03 -2.96 -0.02
N ALA A 160 -13.09 -4.18 0.51
CA ALA A 160 -11.91 -5.03 0.50
C ALA A 160 -11.74 -5.67 -0.88
N ILE A 161 -10.49 -5.74 -1.35
CA ILE A 161 -10.14 -6.40 -2.60
C ILE A 161 -9.21 -7.58 -2.33
N PHE A 162 -9.48 -8.71 -2.97
CA PHE A 162 -8.63 -9.89 -2.87
C PHE A 162 -7.19 -9.60 -3.33
N ASP A 163 -6.25 -10.07 -2.53
CA ASP A 163 -4.85 -10.17 -2.90
C ASP A 163 -4.31 -11.55 -2.51
N GLU A 164 -3.64 -12.20 -3.43
CA GLU A 164 -3.07 -13.54 -3.21
C GLU A 164 -2.07 -13.55 -2.05
N THR A 165 -1.34 -12.44 -1.86
CA THR A 165 -0.36 -12.31 -0.77
C THR A 165 -0.98 -12.17 0.61
N ASN A 166 -2.30 -11.91 0.69
CA ASN A 166 -3.08 -11.76 1.92
C ASN A 166 -4.31 -12.68 1.90
N ALA A 167 -4.22 -13.82 1.19
CA ALA A 167 -5.35 -14.75 1.03
C ALA A 167 -5.88 -15.32 2.36
N ASP A 168 -5.03 -15.42 3.35
CA ASP A 168 -5.37 -15.85 4.72
C ASP A 168 -6.27 -14.84 5.46
N GLU A 169 -6.26 -13.56 5.07
CA GLU A 169 -7.15 -12.54 5.65
C GLU A 169 -8.54 -12.49 4.98
N THR A 170 -8.77 -13.24 3.89
CA THR A 170 -10.00 -13.16 3.09
C THR A 170 -11.29 -13.28 3.92
N ALA A 171 -11.35 -14.22 4.86
CA ALA A 171 -12.54 -14.41 5.68
C ALA A 171 -12.81 -13.22 6.60
N ALA A 172 -11.77 -12.67 7.21
CA ALA A 172 -11.86 -11.50 8.08
C ALA A 172 -12.19 -10.23 7.27
N LEU A 173 -11.60 -10.05 6.09
CA LEU A 173 -11.89 -8.94 5.20
C LEU A 173 -13.37 -8.91 4.77
N LYS A 174 -13.95 -10.07 4.42
CA LYS A 174 -15.38 -10.19 4.07
C LYS A 174 -16.32 -9.84 5.22
N GLN A 175 -15.91 -10.06 6.46
CA GLN A 175 -16.70 -9.71 7.64
C GLN A 175 -16.56 -8.24 8.04
N LEU A 176 -15.37 -7.68 7.86
CA LEU A 176 -15.03 -6.35 8.34
C LEU A 176 -15.45 -5.25 7.35
N SER A 177 -15.30 -5.47 6.04
CA SER A 177 -15.59 -4.47 5.01
C SER A 177 -17.09 -4.38 4.68
N ASP A 178 -17.51 -3.25 4.15
CA ASP A 178 -18.89 -3.06 3.69
C ASP A 178 -19.13 -3.78 2.36
N HIS A 179 -18.08 -3.86 1.53
CA HIS A 179 -18.05 -4.59 0.26
C HIS A 179 -16.78 -5.40 0.14
N TYR A 180 -16.85 -6.47 -0.66
CA TYR A 180 -15.68 -7.30 -0.98
C TYR A 180 -15.72 -7.66 -2.46
N ILE A 181 -14.60 -7.48 -3.15
CA ILE A 181 -14.43 -7.87 -4.56
C ILE A 181 -13.20 -8.78 -4.71
N THR A 182 -13.25 -9.66 -5.70
CA THR A 182 -12.10 -10.53 -6.06
C THR A 182 -11.18 -9.90 -7.08
N GLY A 183 -11.63 -8.86 -7.77
CA GLY A 183 -10.85 -8.09 -8.73
C GLY A 183 -11.60 -6.86 -9.21
N TRP A 184 -10.85 -5.92 -9.78
CA TRP A 184 -11.39 -4.65 -10.27
C TRP A 184 -12.38 -4.81 -11.44
N GLU A 185 -12.35 -5.97 -12.12
CA GLU A 185 -13.25 -6.26 -13.24
C GLU A 185 -14.72 -6.35 -12.81
N GLU A 186 -15.00 -6.62 -11.53
CA GLU A 186 -16.37 -6.63 -10.99
C GLU A 186 -17.01 -5.23 -10.95
N LEU A 187 -16.20 -4.18 -11.04
CA LEU A 187 -16.63 -2.78 -10.99
C LEU A 187 -16.66 -2.10 -12.37
N LEU A 188 -16.33 -2.81 -13.45
CA LEU A 188 -16.35 -2.31 -14.82
C LEU A 188 -17.73 -2.47 -15.45
#